data_edde1ada4ac32f3904c0ef1fe8b862d3
#
_entry.id   edde1ada4ac32f3904c0ef1fe8b862d3
#
_cell.length_a   1.000
_cell.length_b   1.000
_cell.length_c   1.000
_cell.angle_alpha   90.00
_cell.angle_beta   90.00
_cell.angle_gamma   90.00
#
_symmetry.space_group_name_H-M   'P 1'
#
loop_
_entity.id
_entity.type
_entity.pdbx_description
1 polymer ?
#
loop_
_entity_poly.entity_id
_entity_poly.type
_entity_poly.pdbx_seq_one_letter_code
_entity_poly.pdbx_strand_id
1 'polypeptide(L)'
;NTYISANHPLYDSTVPTYPYDPAQANSILEQVGWRDVDNDPSTPRQAQGVLNVPPLTPLVLNYYTSSATQRRQASEILAQSLGECGIGVNVTYLSYLDLYAEGGAGGPLFGRNFDLAQYAMGTTSLEPPCSWFTTGQIPTESNNWVGANVTGYQNPEFDAACAWAQEQTPDDAAYREAYQSTQAIFTSDLPAIPLYLRLKVAAARPDMCGFALDPTANTLWNIEALDYGANCAP
;
A
#
# COMPACT_ATOMS: atom_id res chain seq x y z
N ASN A 1 1.57 -7.96 -7.31
CA ASN A 1 1.53 -8.21 -5.87
C ASN A 1 2.81 -7.76 -5.14
N THR A 2 3.61 -6.88 -5.77
CA THR A 2 4.79 -6.29 -5.15
C THR A 2 4.64 -4.76 -5.08
N TYR A 3 5.50 -4.08 -4.32
CA TYR A 3 5.53 -2.61 -4.21
C TYR A 3 6.04 -1.91 -5.48
N ILE A 4 6.51 -2.67 -6.47
CA ILE A 4 6.96 -2.17 -7.77
C ILE A 4 5.83 -2.34 -8.81
N SER A 5 5.59 -1.30 -9.62
CA SER A 5 4.64 -1.35 -10.72
C SER A 5 5.03 -2.38 -11.78
N ALA A 6 4.05 -3.10 -12.33
CA ALA A 6 4.28 -4.02 -13.46
C ALA A 6 4.86 -3.33 -14.72
N ASN A 7 4.75 -2.02 -14.83
CA ASN A 7 5.35 -1.23 -15.92
C ASN A 7 6.80 -0.83 -15.66
N HIS A 8 7.33 -1.12 -14.47
CA HIS A 8 8.68 -0.75 -14.09
C HIS A 8 9.71 -1.75 -14.67
N PRO A 9 10.86 -1.30 -15.18
CA PRO A 9 11.87 -2.20 -15.76
C PRO A 9 12.41 -3.28 -14.81
N LEU A 10 12.40 -3.01 -13.49
CA LEU A 10 12.86 -3.94 -12.45
C LEU A 10 11.74 -4.81 -11.87
N TYR A 11 10.50 -4.72 -12.40
CA TYR A 11 9.42 -5.58 -11.95
C TYR A 11 9.77 -7.05 -12.18
N ASP A 12 9.56 -7.86 -11.15
CA ASP A 12 9.70 -9.31 -11.22
C ASP A 12 8.33 -9.96 -11.38
N SER A 13 8.08 -10.53 -12.56
CA SER A 13 6.84 -11.24 -12.87
C SER A 13 6.79 -12.65 -12.29
N THR A 14 7.88 -13.14 -11.70
CA THR A 14 7.98 -14.50 -11.13
C THR A 14 7.55 -14.58 -9.66
N VAL A 15 7.40 -13.42 -9.00
CA VAL A 15 6.92 -13.39 -7.60
C VAL A 15 5.52 -14.03 -7.45
N PRO A 16 5.23 -14.66 -6.32
CA PRO A 16 3.93 -15.26 -6.05
C PRO A 16 2.76 -14.29 -6.26
N THR A 17 1.67 -14.80 -6.79
CA THR A 17 0.41 -14.07 -6.91
C THR A 17 -0.64 -14.71 -6.03
N TYR A 18 -1.51 -13.87 -5.45
CA TYR A 18 -2.59 -14.30 -4.58
C TYR A 18 -3.92 -13.99 -5.29
N PRO A 19 -4.52 -14.96 -5.97
CA PRO A 19 -5.82 -14.77 -6.60
C PRO A 19 -6.90 -14.59 -5.52
N TYR A 20 -7.99 -13.94 -5.89
CA TYR A 20 -9.16 -13.86 -5.03
C TYR A 20 -9.79 -15.25 -4.90
N ASP A 21 -9.70 -15.83 -3.71
CA ASP A 21 -10.22 -17.17 -3.40
C ASP A 21 -10.84 -17.20 -1.99
N PRO A 22 -12.13 -16.86 -1.86
CA PRO A 22 -12.83 -16.91 -0.58
C PRO A 22 -12.88 -18.30 0.05
N ALA A 23 -12.87 -19.38 -0.75
CA ALA A 23 -12.90 -20.73 -0.23
C ALA A 23 -11.57 -21.07 0.48
N GLN A 24 -10.45 -20.73 -0.14
CA GLN A 24 -9.14 -20.88 0.48
C GLN A 24 -9.00 -19.97 1.72
N ALA A 25 -9.45 -18.73 1.64
CA ALA A 25 -9.42 -17.79 2.76
C ALA A 25 -10.22 -18.32 3.97
N ASN A 26 -11.43 -18.83 3.74
CA ASN A 26 -12.25 -19.44 4.77
C ASN A 26 -11.55 -20.66 5.41
N SER A 27 -10.91 -21.51 4.60
CA SER A 27 -10.13 -22.65 5.10
C SER A 27 -8.96 -22.24 6.00
N ILE A 28 -8.24 -21.18 5.60
CA ILE A 28 -7.12 -20.64 6.40
C ILE A 28 -7.63 -20.04 7.72
N LEU A 29 -8.70 -19.26 7.68
CA LEU A 29 -9.30 -18.68 8.89
C LEU A 29 -9.71 -19.77 9.89
N GLU A 30 -10.34 -20.87 9.40
CA GLU A 30 -10.66 -22.02 10.21
C GLU A 30 -9.41 -22.65 10.86
N GLN A 31 -8.35 -22.85 10.10
CA GLN A 31 -7.11 -23.46 10.60
C GLN A 31 -6.44 -22.63 11.70
N VAL A 32 -6.48 -21.31 11.61
CA VAL A 32 -5.90 -20.41 12.61
C VAL A 32 -6.84 -20.08 13.78
N GLY A 33 -8.04 -20.66 13.80
CA GLY A 33 -8.96 -20.58 14.94
C GLY A 33 -10.05 -19.51 14.84
N TRP A 34 -10.22 -18.86 13.70
CA TRP A 34 -11.36 -17.98 13.45
C TRP A 34 -12.53 -18.82 12.91
N ARG A 35 -13.56 -19.03 13.74
CA ARG A 35 -14.68 -19.94 13.44
C ARG A 35 -15.94 -19.18 13.09
N ASP A 36 -16.64 -19.69 12.08
CA ASP A 36 -18.05 -19.38 11.85
C ASP A 36 -18.87 -20.26 12.80
N VAL A 37 -19.37 -19.67 13.90
CA VAL A 37 -19.99 -20.43 15.00
C VAL A 37 -21.50 -20.60 14.84
N ASP A 38 -22.13 -19.80 13.99
CA ASP A 38 -23.56 -19.79 13.75
C ASP A 38 -23.96 -20.22 12.33
N ASN A 39 -22.97 -20.50 11.48
CA ASN A 39 -23.12 -20.81 10.05
C ASN A 39 -23.86 -19.71 9.27
N ASP A 40 -23.71 -18.45 9.71
CA ASP A 40 -24.23 -17.28 9.02
C ASP A 40 -23.07 -16.44 8.45
N PRO A 41 -22.80 -16.48 7.14
CA PRO A 41 -21.70 -15.75 6.52
C PRO A 41 -21.85 -14.23 6.62
N SER A 42 -23.01 -13.73 7.05
CA SER A 42 -23.24 -12.30 7.27
C SER A 42 -22.75 -11.80 8.62
N THR A 43 -22.40 -12.71 9.53
CA THR A 43 -21.88 -12.39 10.86
C THR A 43 -20.37 -12.58 10.92
N PRO A 44 -19.64 -11.78 11.73
CA PRO A 44 -18.21 -11.95 11.89
C PRO A 44 -17.86 -13.28 12.57
N ARG A 45 -16.84 -13.96 12.05
CA ARG A 45 -16.24 -15.11 12.71
C ARG A 45 -15.79 -14.78 14.12
N GLN A 46 -15.69 -15.79 14.98
CA GLN A 46 -15.29 -15.64 16.37
C GLN A 46 -14.01 -16.43 16.68
N ALA A 47 -13.19 -15.89 17.57
CA ALA A 47 -11.96 -16.53 18.02
C ALA A 47 -12.25 -17.81 18.81
N GLN A 48 -11.68 -18.94 18.38
CA GLN A 48 -11.65 -20.22 19.09
C GLN A 48 -10.24 -20.81 19.03
N GLY A 49 -9.40 -20.43 19.98
CA GLY A 49 -8.01 -20.86 20.04
C GLY A 49 -7.04 -20.00 19.24
N VAL A 50 -7.44 -18.79 18.83
CA VAL A 50 -6.54 -17.80 18.22
C VAL A 50 -5.55 -17.33 19.28
N LEU A 51 -4.26 -17.31 18.92
CA LEU A 51 -3.19 -16.93 19.83
C LEU A 51 -3.35 -15.49 20.32
N ASN A 52 -3.29 -15.29 21.64
CA ASN A 52 -3.41 -13.99 22.30
C ASN A 52 -4.75 -13.24 22.06
N VAL A 53 -5.78 -13.93 21.60
CA VAL A 53 -7.13 -13.36 21.43
C VAL A 53 -8.10 -14.06 22.38
N PRO A 54 -8.89 -13.31 23.18
CA PRO A 54 -9.91 -13.90 24.04
C PRO A 54 -10.92 -14.72 23.22
N PRO A 55 -11.39 -15.87 23.76
CA PRO A 55 -12.43 -16.67 23.09
C PRO A 55 -13.69 -15.84 22.81
N LEU A 56 -14.34 -16.14 21.70
CA LEU A 56 -15.57 -15.47 21.22
C LEU A 56 -15.40 -14.00 20.81
N THR A 57 -14.16 -13.50 20.76
CA THR A 57 -13.89 -12.17 20.18
C THR A 57 -14.27 -12.19 18.71
N PRO A 58 -15.15 -11.29 18.23
CA PRO A 58 -15.52 -11.23 16.82
C PRO A 58 -14.34 -10.71 15.96
N LEU A 59 -14.17 -11.29 14.77
CA LEU A 59 -13.19 -10.83 13.80
C LEU A 59 -13.72 -9.57 13.10
N VAL A 60 -13.46 -8.42 13.69
CA VAL A 60 -13.85 -7.11 13.16
C VAL A 60 -12.64 -6.21 13.10
N LEU A 61 -12.38 -5.63 11.93
CA LEU A 61 -11.21 -4.80 11.66
C LEU A 61 -11.61 -3.33 11.49
N ASN A 62 -10.84 -2.43 12.09
CA ASN A 62 -10.98 -0.99 11.89
C ASN A 62 -10.16 -0.57 10.68
N TYR A 63 -10.84 -0.02 9.67
CA TYR A 63 -10.27 0.36 8.39
C TYR A 63 -10.34 1.87 8.20
N TYR A 64 -9.18 2.52 8.15
CA TYR A 64 -9.07 3.97 7.95
C TYR A 64 -8.66 4.31 6.52
N THR A 65 -9.35 5.28 5.92
CA THR A 65 -8.99 5.84 4.62
C THR A 65 -9.50 7.28 4.49
N SER A 66 -9.18 7.96 3.38
CA SER A 66 -9.71 9.30 3.13
C SER A 66 -11.09 9.26 2.45
N SER A 67 -11.81 10.38 2.52
CA SER A 67 -13.15 10.54 1.93
C SER A 67 -13.16 10.69 0.40
N ALA A 68 -12.02 10.57 -0.30
CA ALA A 68 -11.96 10.64 -1.76
C ALA A 68 -12.82 9.54 -2.42
N THR A 69 -13.58 9.89 -3.46
CA THR A 69 -14.54 8.99 -4.13
C THR A 69 -13.94 7.63 -4.50
N GLN A 70 -12.77 7.62 -5.12
CA GLN A 70 -12.09 6.38 -5.49
C GLN A 70 -11.77 5.49 -4.28
N ARG A 71 -11.41 6.09 -3.14
CA ARG A 71 -11.12 5.34 -1.91
C ARG A 71 -12.37 4.81 -1.25
N ARG A 72 -13.48 5.56 -1.30
CA ARG A 72 -14.78 5.07 -0.84
C ARG A 72 -15.19 3.82 -1.62
N GLN A 73 -15.16 3.89 -2.95
CA GLN A 73 -15.49 2.75 -3.79
C GLN A 73 -14.59 1.53 -3.54
N ALA A 74 -13.27 1.75 -3.41
CA ALA A 74 -12.34 0.67 -3.11
C ALA A 74 -12.61 0.05 -1.72
N SER A 75 -12.86 0.86 -0.69
CA SER A 75 -13.13 0.37 0.66
C SER A 75 -14.44 -0.40 0.76
N GLU A 76 -15.47 0.01 0.02
CA GLU A 76 -16.75 -0.72 -0.06
C GLU A 76 -16.56 -2.11 -0.69
N ILE A 77 -15.82 -2.20 -1.80
CA ILE A 77 -15.50 -3.49 -2.46
C ILE A 77 -14.66 -4.37 -1.52
N LEU A 78 -13.65 -3.81 -0.86
CA LEU A 78 -12.79 -4.57 0.06
C LEU A 78 -13.58 -5.05 1.28
N ALA A 79 -14.43 -4.21 1.87
CA ALA A 79 -15.27 -4.61 3.00
C ALA A 79 -16.25 -5.71 2.61
N GLN A 80 -16.85 -5.64 1.42
CA GLN A 80 -17.72 -6.70 0.90
C GLN A 80 -16.93 -8.00 0.71
N SER A 81 -15.76 -7.95 0.07
CA SER A 81 -14.92 -9.12 -0.21
C SER A 81 -14.42 -9.79 1.08
N LEU A 82 -14.07 -9.01 2.10
CA LEU A 82 -13.70 -9.52 3.42
C LEU A 82 -14.91 -10.13 4.14
N GLY A 83 -16.09 -9.53 3.97
CA GLY A 83 -17.35 -10.06 4.51
C GLY A 83 -17.70 -11.46 3.99
N GLU A 84 -17.35 -11.80 2.74
CA GLU A 84 -17.54 -13.15 2.19
C GLU A 84 -16.73 -14.23 2.94
N CYS A 85 -15.73 -13.79 3.71
CA CYS A 85 -14.94 -14.66 4.57
C CYS A 85 -15.34 -14.55 6.06
N GLY A 86 -16.42 -13.85 6.39
CA GLY A 86 -16.83 -13.59 7.78
C GLY A 86 -15.90 -12.65 8.53
N ILE A 87 -15.25 -11.71 7.82
CA ILE A 87 -14.45 -10.64 8.41
C ILE A 87 -15.28 -9.34 8.41
N GLY A 88 -15.68 -8.87 9.58
CA GLY A 88 -16.35 -7.58 9.73
C GLY A 88 -15.36 -6.41 9.51
N VAL A 89 -15.82 -5.33 8.91
CA VAL A 89 -14.98 -4.15 8.66
C VAL A 89 -15.70 -2.87 9.06
N ASN A 90 -15.12 -2.13 9.99
CA ASN A 90 -15.56 -0.79 10.36
C ASN A 90 -14.78 0.26 9.56
N VAL A 91 -15.35 0.75 8.47
CA VAL A 91 -14.70 1.76 7.63
C VAL A 91 -14.88 3.16 8.20
N THR A 92 -13.78 3.86 8.45
CA THR A 92 -13.79 5.27 8.88
C THR A 92 -13.11 6.14 7.82
N TYR A 93 -13.86 7.14 7.34
CA TYR A 93 -13.37 8.11 6.37
C TYR A 93 -12.86 9.35 7.10
N LEU A 94 -11.59 9.64 6.96
CA LEU A 94 -10.93 10.78 7.59
C LEU A 94 -10.63 11.89 6.58
N SER A 95 -10.45 13.10 7.07
CA SER A 95 -9.83 14.15 6.27
C SER A 95 -8.37 13.77 5.94
N TYR A 96 -7.79 14.41 4.93
CA TYR A 96 -6.38 14.20 4.63
C TYR A 96 -5.48 14.57 5.83
N LEU A 97 -5.79 15.67 6.50
CA LEU A 97 -5.03 16.14 7.66
C LEU A 97 -5.10 15.16 8.84
N ASP A 98 -6.26 14.57 9.09
CA ASP A 98 -6.42 13.61 10.17
C ASP A 98 -5.78 12.26 9.84
N LEU A 99 -5.92 11.77 8.59
CA LEU A 99 -5.34 10.51 8.17
C LEU A 99 -3.80 10.52 8.23
N TYR A 100 -3.20 11.64 7.82
CA TYR A 100 -1.75 11.83 7.79
C TYR A 100 -1.23 12.69 8.96
N ALA A 101 -2.02 12.82 10.03
CA ALA A 101 -1.57 13.52 11.23
C ALA A 101 -0.33 12.84 11.82
N GLU A 102 0.49 13.63 12.52
CA GLU A 102 1.70 13.13 13.17
C GLU A 102 1.37 12.01 14.18
N GLY A 103 2.23 11.00 14.25
CA GLY A 103 2.05 9.87 15.16
C GLY A 103 2.00 10.27 16.62
N GLY A 104 2.84 11.24 17.03
CA GLY A 104 2.82 11.81 18.38
C GLY A 104 1.53 12.53 18.75
N ALA A 105 0.75 12.99 17.77
CA ALA A 105 -0.59 13.55 17.96
C ALA A 105 -1.71 12.48 17.86
N GLY A 106 -1.36 11.18 17.81
CA GLY A 106 -2.31 10.09 17.69
C GLY A 106 -2.83 9.86 16.28
N GLY A 107 -2.12 10.35 15.25
CA GLY A 107 -2.47 10.13 13.85
C GLY A 107 -2.51 8.64 13.51
N PRO A 108 -3.54 8.17 12.78
CA PRO A 108 -3.74 6.73 12.58
C PRO A 108 -2.60 6.09 11.78
N LEU A 109 -2.09 6.71 10.71
CA LEU A 109 -1.02 6.12 9.89
C LEU A 109 0.32 6.12 10.63
N PHE A 110 0.84 7.28 10.98
CA PHE A 110 2.17 7.39 11.58
C PHE A 110 2.23 6.89 13.03
N GLY A 111 1.10 6.96 13.76
CA GLY A 111 0.95 6.33 15.07
C GLY A 111 0.65 4.82 15.00
N ARG A 112 0.44 4.27 13.80
CA ARG A 112 0.07 2.87 13.55
C ARG A 112 -1.12 2.39 14.39
N ASN A 113 -2.12 3.24 14.50
CA ASN A 113 -3.34 2.96 15.26
C ASN A 113 -4.48 2.55 14.30
N PHE A 114 -4.31 1.42 13.64
CA PHE A 114 -5.27 0.83 12.69
C PHE A 114 -5.09 -0.68 12.60
N ASP A 115 -6.13 -1.38 12.20
CA ASP A 115 -6.03 -2.76 11.74
C ASP A 115 -5.76 -2.79 10.23
N LEU A 116 -6.51 -1.98 9.48
CA LEU A 116 -6.31 -1.75 8.05
C LEU A 116 -6.25 -0.24 7.75
N ALA A 117 -5.38 0.15 6.85
CA ALA A 117 -5.34 1.53 6.35
C ALA A 117 -5.10 1.56 4.84
N GLN A 118 -5.87 2.39 4.13
CA GLN A 118 -5.64 2.63 2.70
C GLN A 118 -5.11 4.05 2.50
N TYR A 119 -3.94 4.14 1.93
CA TYR A 119 -3.26 5.41 1.64
C TYR A 119 -2.52 5.33 0.31
N ALA A 120 -1.99 6.43 -0.16
CA ALA A 120 -1.19 6.47 -1.37
C ALA A 120 0.28 6.70 -1.02
N MET A 121 1.13 5.94 -1.64
CA MET A 121 2.57 6.16 -1.68
C MET A 121 2.97 6.62 -3.07
N GLY A 122 3.98 7.45 -3.16
CA GLY A 122 4.50 7.95 -4.44
C GLY A 122 5.96 8.34 -4.31
N THR A 123 6.74 8.07 -5.36
CA THR A 123 8.13 8.47 -5.48
C THR A 123 8.34 9.27 -6.76
N THR A 124 9.32 10.15 -6.76
CA THR A 124 9.87 10.81 -7.96
C THR A 124 11.16 10.15 -8.42
N SER A 125 11.65 9.13 -7.68
CA SER A 125 12.81 8.33 -8.09
C SER A 125 12.40 7.25 -9.08
N LEU A 126 13.32 6.92 -9.99
CA LEU A 126 13.24 5.72 -10.84
C LEU A 126 13.64 4.46 -10.08
N GLU A 127 14.30 4.61 -8.95
CA GLU A 127 14.64 3.47 -8.10
C GLU A 127 13.42 2.98 -7.33
N PRO A 128 13.20 1.67 -7.28
CA PRO A 128 12.13 1.11 -6.47
C PRO A 128 12.32 1.42 -4.98
N PRO A 129 11.28 1.92 -4.29
CA PRO A 129 11.41 2.43 -2.93
C PRO A 129 11.37 1.32 -1.88
N CYS A 130 12.28 0.32 -1.92
CA CYS A 130 12.33 -0.74 -0.91
C CYS A 130 12.50 -0.18 0.51
N SER A 131 13.22 0.93 0.66
CA SER A 131 13.40 1.61 1.96
C SER A 131 12.10 1.96 2.68
N TRP A 132 10.98 2.12 1.95
CA TRP A 132 9.69 2.39 2.58
C TRP A 132 9.20 1.29 3.52
N PHE A 133 9.77 0.09 3.43
CA PHE A 133 9.37 -1.07 4.25
C PHE A 133 10.50 -1.57 5.14
N THR A 134 11.64 -0.89 5.21
CA THR A 134 12.72 -1.27 6.13
C THR A 134 12.39 -0.93 7.58
N THR A 135 12.94 -1.70 8.50
CA THR A 135 12.77 -1.51 9.95
C THR A 135 13.16 -0.10 10.40
N GLY A 136 14.24 0.47 9.82
CA GLY A 136 14.70 1.83 10.14
C GLY A 136 13.74 2.94 9.74
N GLN A 137 12.74 2.65 8.91
CA GLN A 137 11.73 3.60 8.45
C GLN A 137 10.41 3.51 9.24
N ILE A 138 10.37 2.75 10.32
CA ILE A 138 9.18 2.67 11.19
C ILE A 138 9.06 3.97 12.00
N PRO A 139 7.94 4.71 11.90
CA PRO A 139 7.69 5.87 12.73
C PRO A 139 7.60 5.48 14.21
N THR A 140 8.38 6.12 15.06
CA THR A 140 8.42 5.88 16.51
C THR A 140 8.66 7.20 17.25
N GLU A 141 8.43 7.23 18.55
CA GLU A 141 8.77 8.39 19.38
C GLU A 141 10.25 8.76 19.29
N SER A 142 11.15 7.75 19.24
CA SER A 142 12.59 7.96 19.19
C SER A 142 13.09 8.64 17.90
N ASN A 143 12.35 8.56 16.81
CA ASN A 143 12.65 9.24 15.54
C ASN A 143 11.66 10.37 15.22
N ASN A 144 10.95 10.89 16.23
CA ASN A 144 9.92 11.92 16.10
C ASN A 144 8.80 11.54 15.12
N TRP A 145 8.44 10.27 15.05
CA TRP A 145 7.42 9.73 14.17
C TRP A 145 7.70 9.95 12.66
N VAL A 146 8.98 10.05 12.30
CA VAL A 146 9.41 10.18 10.91
C VAL A 146 9.73 8.81 10.32
N GLY A 147 9.16 8.52 9.15
CA GLY A 147 9.43 7.28 8.40
C GLY A 147 8.27 6.88 7.52
N ALA A 148 8.55 6.07 6.51
CA ALA A 148 7.56 5.63 5.52
C ALA A 148 6.92 4.28 5.86
N ASN A 149 7.55 3.48 6.73
CA ASN A 149 7.07 2.15 7.11
C ASN A 149 5.96 2.22 8.16
N VAL A 150 4.81 2.73 7.75
CA VAL A 150 3.63 2.84 8.63
C VAL A 150 2.98 1.49 8.95
N THR A 151 3.38 0.42 8.27
CA THR A 151 2.93 -0.94 8.57
C THR A 151 3.58 -1.51 9.82
N GLY A 152 4.75 -0.98 10.21
CA GLY A 152 5.55 -1.52 11.31
C GLY A 152 6.24 -2.84 10.96
N TYR A 153 6.35 -3.17 9.67
CA TYR A 153 7.00 -4.37 9.20
C TYR A 153 8.47 -4.42 9.60
N GLN A 154 8.90 -5.57 10.09
CA GLN A 154 10.27 -5.83 10.53
C GLN A 154 10.72 -7.18 9.99
N ASN A 155 11.67 -7.15 9.08
CA ASN A 155 12.31 -8.35 8.56
C ASN A 155 13.78 -8.04 8.25
N PRO A 156 14.75 -8.59 9.02
CA PRO A 156 16.18 -8.36 8.79
C PRO A 156 16.67 -8.81 7.42
N GLU A 157 16.04 -9.83 6.81
CA GLU A 157 16.41 -10.30 5.47
C GLU A 157 15.97 -9.27 4.41
N PHE A 158 14.78 -8.68 4.59
CA PHE A 158 14.32 -7.59 3.73
C PHE A 158 15.21 -6.35 3.89
N ASP A 159 15.55 -5.98 5.12
CA ASP A 159 16.42 -4.84 5.39
C ASP A 159 17.79 -5.00 4.71
N ALA A 160 18.39 -6.20 4.82
CA ALA A 160 19.66 -6.53 4.18
C ALA A 160 19.56 -6.54 2.65
N ALA A 161 18.49 -7.11 2.09
CA ALA A 161 18.25 -7.13 0.65
C ALA A 161 18.05 -5.72 0.09
N CYS A 162 17.31 -4.85 0.81
CA CYS A 162 17.12 -3.46 0.42
C CYS A 162 18.42 -2.66 0.49
N ALA A 163 19.21 -2.83 1.54
CA ALA A 163 20.54 -2.19 1.64
C ALA A 163 21.44 -2.62 0.48
N TRP A 164 21.49 -3.92 0.19
CA TRP A 164 22.25 -4.44 -0.95
C TRP A 164 21.77 -3.84 -2.29
N ALA A 165 20.45 -3.75 -2.50
CA ALA A 165 19.87 -3.15 -3.70
C ALA A 165 20.27 -1.68 -3.87
N GLN A 166 20.30 -0.90 -2.79
CA GLN A 166 20.67 0.52 -2.80
C GLN A 166 22.17 0.78 -2.98
N GLU A 167 23.00 -0.23 -2.74
CA GLU A 167 24.45 -0.15 -3.00
C GLU A 167 24.80 -0.39 -4.49
N GLN A 168 23.87 -0.96 -5.27
CA GLN A 168 24.09 -1.24 -6.69
C GLN A 168 23.74 -0.02 -7.54
N THR A 169 24.47 0.16 -8.63
CA THR A 169 24.11 1.13 -9.66
C THR A 169 23.41 0.46 -10.85
N PRO A 170 22.63 1.18 -11.67
CA PRO A 170 21.93 0.59 -12.82
C PRO A 170 22.80 -0.19 -13.80
N ASP A 171 24.11 0.11 -13.83
CA ASP A 171 25.10 -0.55 -14.71
C ASP A 171 25.66 -1.84 -14.08
N ASP A 172 25.40 -2.10 -12.79
CA ASP A 172 25.88 -3.31 -12.11
C ASP A 172 25.06 -4.53 -12.53
N ALA A 173 25.73 -5.65 -12.77
CA ALA A 173 25.07 -6.90 -13.11
C ALA A 173 24.12 -7.38 -11.99
N ALA A 174 24.45 -7.07 -10.74
CA ALA A 174 23.67 -7.42 -9.55
C ALA A 174 22.46 -6.51 -9.31
N TYR A 175 22.35 -5.36 -9.99
CA TYR A 175 21.28 -4.38 -9.74
C TYR A 175 19.88 -4.98 -9.84
N ARG A 176 19.61 -5.70 -10.91
CA ARG A 176 18.32 -6.36 -11.11
C ARG A 176 18.06 -7.45 -10.07
N GLU A 177 19.05 -8.30 -9.82
CA GLU A 177 18.93 -9.40 -8.85
C GLU A 177 18.65 -8.90 -7.44
N ALA A 178 19.32 -7.82 -7.02
CA ALA A 178 19.12 -7.20 -5.73
C ALA A 178 17.67 -6.72 -5.53
N TYR A 179 17.11 -6.01 -6.52
CA TYR A 179 15.71 -5.59 -6.46
C TYR A 179 14.69 -6.73 -6.62
N GLN A 180 15.03 -7.80 -7.32
CA GLN A 180 14.20 -9.01 -7.36
C GLN A 180 14.15 -9.70 -6.00
N SER A 181 15.27 -9.76 -5.28
CA SER A 181 15.31 -10.30 -3.91
C SER A 181 14.37 -9.55 -2.97
N THR A 182 14.38 -8.21 -2.99
CA THR A 182 13.44 -7.43 -2.16
C THR A 182 11.98 -7.68 -2.52
N GLN A 183 11.66 -7.86 -3.80
CA GLN A 183 10.30 -8.16 -4.24
C GLN A 183 9.83 -9.55 -3.79
N ALA A 184 10.70 -10.54 -3.86
CA ALA A 184 10.39 -11.90 -3.43
C ALA A 184 10.05 -11.95 -1.94
N ILE A 185 10.85 -11.31 -1.09
CA ILE A 185 10.61 -11.23 0.36
C ILE A 185 9.33 -10.45 0.64
N PHE A 186 9.17 -9.25 0.05
CA PHE A 186 7.96 -8.44 0.21
C PHE A 186 6.69 -9.20 -0.14
N THR A 187 6.71 -9.93 -1.26
CA THR A 187 5.52 -10.66 -1.73
C THR A 187 5.21 -11.87 -0.85
N SER A 188 6.24 -12.53 -0.30
CA SER A 188 6.07 -13.61 0.66
C SER A 188 5.43 -13.14 1.96
N ASP A 189 5.86 -11.99 2.48
CA ASP A 189 5.44 -11.48 3.79
C ASP A 189 4.20 -10.57 3.70
N LEU A 190 3.96 -9.94 2.55
CA LEU A 190 2.85 -9.02 2.27
C LEU A 190 2.63 -7.95 3.35
N PRO A 191 3.64 -7.14 3.70
CA PRO A 191 3.47 -6.08 4.68
C PRO A 191 2.46 -5.01 4.24
N ALA A 192 2.24 -4.91 2.94
CA ALA A 192 1.20 -4.08 2.33
C ALA A 192 0.65 -4.77 1.07
N ILE A 193 -0.64 -4.54 0.80
CA ILE A 193 -1.31 -5.07 -0.39
C ILE A 193 -1.43 -3.94 -1.41
N PRO A 194 -0.66 -3.97 -2.52
CA PRO A 194 -0.80 -3.00 -3.61
C PRO A 194 -2.15 -3.17 -4.30
N LEU A 195 -3.00 -2.14 -4.25
CA LEU A 195 -4.36 -2.22 -4.79
C LEU A 195 -4.41 -1.78 -6.26
N TYR A 196 -3.90 -0.58 -6.55
CA TYR A 196 -3.91 -0.03 -7.90
C TYR A 196 -2.92 1.12 -8.03
N LEU A 197 -2.53 1.41 -9.26
CA LEU A 197 -1.71 2.56 -9.60
C LEU A 197 -2.62 3.78 -9.84
N ARG A 198 -2.25 4.91 -9.26
CA ARG A 198 -2.92 6.17 -9.54
C ARG A 198 -2.40 6.74 -10.87
N LEU A 199 -3.32 7.03 -11.76
CA LEU A 199 -2.99 7.75 -12.98
C LEU A 199 -2.66 9.21 -12.65
N LYS A 200 -1.59 9.72 -13.22
CA LYS A 200 -1.30 11.15 -13.28
C LYS A 200 -2.09 11.73 -14.46
N VAL A 201 -3.08 12.52 -14.15
CA VAL A 201 -4.00 13.09 -15.16
C VAL A 201 -3.93 14.60 -15.06
N ALA A 202 -3.86 15.25 -16.21
CA ALA A 202 -3.99 16.70 -16.31
C ALA A 202 -4.92 17.07 -17.47
N ALA A 203 -5.55 18.22 -17.35
CA ALA A 203 -6.31 18.84 -18.42
C ALA A 203 -5.71 20.21 -18.72
N ALA A 204 -5.55 20.51 -20.00
CA ALA A 204 -5.07 21.81 -20.48
C ALA A 204 -6.08 22.41 -21.45
N ARG A 205 -6.01 23.71 -21.64
CA ARG A 205 -6.79 24.40 -22.70
C ARG A 205 -6.37 23.88 -24.07
N PRO A 206 -7.29 23.83 -25.05
CA PRO A 206 -6.96 23.35 -26.40
C PRO A 206 -5.90 24.19 -27.12
N ASP A 207 -5.78 25.48 -26.75
CA ASP A 207 -4.80 26.42 -27.29
C ASP A 207 -3.50 26.50 -26.48
N MET A 208 -3.26 25.52 -25.60
CA MET A 208 -2.02 25.40 -24.82
C MET A 208 -1.08 24.39 -25.50
N CYS A 209 0.19 24.76 -25.63
CA CYS A 209 1.24 23.89 -26.13
C CYS A 209 2.42 23.79 -25.14
N GLY A 210 3.35 22.87 -25.43
CA GLY A 210 4.50 22.59 -24.57
C GLY A 210 4.17 21.79 -23.30
N PHE A 211 2.89 21.51 -23.01
CA PHE A 211 2.51 20.75 -21.83
C PHE A 211 2.80 19.25 -22.02
N ALA A 212 3.59 18.69 -21.12
CA ALA A 212 3.90 17.26 -21.10
C ALA A 212 3.81 16.73 -19.67
N LEU A 213 3.15 15.59 -19.52
CA LEU A 213 3.19 14.84 -18.26
C LEU A 213 4.40 13.91 -18.24
N ASP A 214 5.21 14.02 -17.19
CA ASP A 214 6.26 13.07 -16.87
C ASP A 214 5.86 12.28 -15.63
N PRO A 215 5.90 10.94 -15.63
CA PRO A 215 5.51 10.13 -14.48
C PRO A 215 6.43 10.33 -13.28
N THR A 216 7.68 10.70 -13.48
CA THR A 216 8.72 10.83 -12.45
C THR A 216 8.93 12.24 -11.95
N ALA A 217 8.44 13.25 -12.68
CA ALA A 217 8.65 14.65 -12.35
C ALA A 217 7.40 15.35 -11.80
N ASN A 218 7.55 16.56 -11.31
CA ASN A 218 6.42 17.42 -10.93
C ASN A 218 5.54 17.71 -12.15
N THR A 219 4.25 18.02 -11.93
CA THR A 219 3.29 18.31 -13.03
C THR A 219 3.70 19.48 -13.89
N LEU A 220 4.45 20.44 -13.35
CA LEU A 220 4.94 21.62 -14.04
C LEU A 220 6.47 21.58 -14.25
N TRP A 221 7.04 20.40 -14.40
CA TRP A 221 8.49 20.21 -14.54
C TRP A 221 9.11 20.98 -15.72
N ASN A 222 8.33 21.22 -16.78
CA ASN A 222 8.74 21.91 -17.99
C ASN A 222 7.96 23.23 -18.19
N ILE A 223 7.68 23.94 -17.09
CA ILE A 223 6.89 25.18 -17.10
C ILE A 223 7.42 26.22 -18.09
N GLU A 224 8.72 26.23 -18.32
CA GLU A 224 9.40 27.13 -19.27
C GLU A 224 9.05 26.86 -20.74
N ALA A 225 8.52 25.66 -21.04
CA ALA A 225 8.09 25.28 -22.39
C ALA A 225 6.61 25.57 -22.66
N LEU A 226 5.86 25.98 -21.61
CA LEU A 226 4.43 26.23 -21.75
C LEU A 226 4.16 27.53 -22.50
N ASP A 227 3.29 27.45 -23.50
CA ASP A 227 2.77 28.62 -24.23
C ASP A 227 1.26 28.45 -24.51
N TYR A 228 0.59 29.51 -24.96
CA TYR A 228 -0.83 29.47 -25.29
C TYR A 228 -1.17 30.51 -26.37
N GLY A 229 -2.32 30.26 -27.03
CA GLY A 229 -2.85 31.16 -28.05
C GLY A 229 -2.74 30.61 -29.47
N ALA A 230 -2.84 31.50 -30.46
CA ALA A 230 -2.96 31.12 -31.88
C ALA A 230 -1.77 30.27 -32.40
N ASN A 231 -0.59 30.46 -31.84
CA ASN A 231 0.61 29.68 -32.22
C ASN A 231 0.63 28.25 -31.67
N CYS A 232 -0.23 27.96 -30.71
CA CYS A 232 -0.37 26.66 -30.07
C CYS A 232 -1.63 25.91 -30.50
N ALA A 233 -2.51 26.49 -31.29
CA ALA A 233 -3.69 25.82 -31.80
C ALA A 233 -3.28 24.68 -32.78
N PRO A 234 -3.91 23.50 -32.71
CA PRO A 234 -3.62 22.39 -33.62
C PRO A 234 -3.96 22.68 -35.07
#